data_ec74441d13a13825a4935ddc4a7f1eed
#
_entry.id   ec74441d13a13825a4935ddc4a7f1eed
#
_cell.length_a   1.000
_cell.length_b   1.000
_cell.length_c   1.000
_cell.angle_alpha   90.00
_cell.angle_beta   90.00
_cell.angle_gamma   90.00
#
_symmetry.space_group_name_H-M   'P 1'
#
loop_
_entity.id
_entity.type
_entity.pdbx_description
1 polymer ?
#
loop_
_entity_poly.entity_id
_entity_poly.type
_entity_poly.pdbx_seq_one_letter_code
_entity_poly.pdbx_strand_id
1 'polypeptide(L)'
;MKVKGFALLALGLVALYASRAGAAVSKTTWADAAAVQYVFVENNSDDNFFVTPGGVLDPRMTGASRWTGLKYTGSGTIYQQSLGYIDNGYNTGLNANWQFDMWLENAPVSYPLSGLRCINWYAGCDMGTSLILPQVTDANGFYGAKVTSGGQKWMHGMMSDSFYQYLQQMPVGGSMSMTINACQTSVAYDASSGARCKDQASGAWYVRKVTHTKAASLKLINTHSLTEVFINSDGIPTLGEGNSNCQEQTIGTRSGLSCKMVNYTLQHNGLSNTSIHIFPAISNSSLASAVGSYDMQFSLNGNSWKPVSGTAYYYTFNEMKASDSVYIFFSSNFFKQMVAQGISDINTQDLFNFRFQNTTSPESGWYEFSTSNSLIIKPRDFSISIISDEYTSSPTREGNVGAGEPALDFGYIVTTSGKTAADEVLIKVDGPAQSIAGRSYCLFSSADGTAKVPFPAQLSLTTQSGAVKTYDAGCDSRWNDMTDALWLTTPWTDASGDVGVMNKTTVKFSIPMNDAISLRTINDEGWFGEVSASGEIHVQATWRNIN
;
A
#
# COMPACT_ATOMS: atom_id res chain seq x y z
N MET A 1 -97.38 -41.71 -19.72
CA MET A 1 -96.89 -41.62 -18.31
C MET A 1 -95.65 -40.73 -18.29
N LYS A 2 -95.73 -39.63 -17.59
CA LYS A 2 -94.78 -38.55 -17.57
C LYS A 2 -93.58 -38.91 -16.65
N VAL A 3 -92.36 -38.75 -17.10
CA VAL A 3 -91.24 -38.67 -16.21
C VAL A 3 -90.49 -37.38 -16.54
N LYS A 4 -90.42 -36.50 -15.56
CA LYS A 4 -89.76 -35.22 -15.60
C LYS A 4 -88.20 -35.46 -15.38
N GLY A 5 -87.44 -35.01 -16.33
CA GLY A 5 -86.01 -34.94 -16.13
C GLY A 5 -85.60 -33.70 -15.32
N PHE A 6 -84.89 -33.93 -14.26
CA PHE A 6 -84.19 -32.88 -13.47
C PHE A 6 -82.93 -32.46 -14.17
N ALA A 7 -82.87 -31.21 -14.59
CA ALA A 7 -81.61 -30.60 -15.01
C ALA A 7 -80.85 -30.12 -13.79
N LEU A 8 -79.74 -30.78 -13.42
CA LEU A 8 -78.77 -30.28 -12.46
C LEU A 8 -77.95 -29.21 -13.14
N LEU A 9 -78.15 -27.95 -12.76
CA LEU A 9 -77.24 -26.87 -13.03
C LEU A 9 -76.01 -27.07 -12.14
N ALA A 10 -74.96 -27.65 -12.68
CA ALA A 10 -73.62 -27.59 -12.07
C ALA A 10 -73.03 -26.17 -12.32
N LEU A 11 -73.22 -25.26 -11.36
CA LEU A 11 -72.43 -24.03 -11.30
C LEU A 11 -70.99 -24.41 -11.00
N GLY A 12 -70.22 -24.59 -12.06
CA GLY A 12 -68.75 -24.62 -11.94
C GLY A 12 -68.28 -23.26 -11.45
N LEU A 13 -67.97 -23.17 -10.17
CA LEU A 13 -67.06 -22.13 -9.69
C LEU A 13 -65.74 -22.32 -10.43
N VAL A 14 -65.56 -21.70 -11.58
CA VAL A 14 -64.29 -21.41 -12.15
C VAL A 14 -63.68 -20.34 -11.22
N ALA A 15 -62.92 -20.77 -10.19
CA ALA A 15 -62.06 -19.91 -9.49
C ALA A 15 -61.08 -19.37 -10.55
N LEU A 16 -61.35 -18.17 -11.02
CA LEU A 16 -60.39 -17.35 -11.70
C LEU A 16 -59.24 -17.11 -10.70
N TYR A 17 -58.28 -18.02 -10.68
CA TYR A 17 -56.94 -17.66 -10.30
C TYR A 17 -56.50 -16.63 -11.34
N ALA A 18 -56.89 -15.38 -11.10
CA ALA A 18 -56.14 -14.27 -11.64
C ALA A 18 -54.77 -14.42 -11.08
N SER A 19 -53.92 -15.20 -11.74
CA SER A 19 -52.49 -15.05 -11.62
C SER A 19 -52.28 -13.54 -11.85
N ARG A 20 -52.09 -12.81 -10.75
CA ARG A 20 -51.47 -11.51 -10.84
C ARG A 20 -50.16 -11.80 -11.59
N ALA A 21 -50.15 -11.56 -12.87
CA ALA A 21 -48.95 -11.37 -13.62
C ALA A 21 -48.30 -10.11 -13.01
N GLY A 22 -47.71 -10.27 -11.83
CA GLY A 22 -46.79 -9.28 -11.31
C GLY A 22 -45.77 -9.10 -12.41
N ALA A 23 -45.51 -7.87 -12.79
CA ALA A 23 -44.52 -7.59 -13.81
C ALA A 23 -43.21 -8.21 -13.32
N ALA A 24 -42.81 -9.33 -13.90
CA ALA A 24 -41.55 -10.00 -13.58
C ALA A 24 -40.39 -9.03 -13.86
N VAL A 25 -39.26 -9.25 -13.20
CA VAL A 25 -38.03 -8.50 -13.48
C VAL A 25 -37.77 -8.50 -14.99
N SER A 26 -37.68 -7.32 -15.58
CA SER A 26 -37.48 -7.18 -17.02
C SER A 26 -36.00 -7.42 -17.36
N LYS A 27 -35.74 -8.40 -18.23
CA LYS A 27 -34.40 -8.71 -18.72
C LYS A 27 -34.08 -7.91 -19.99
N THR A 28 -32.97 -7.17 -19.99
CA THR A 28 -32.46 -6.46 -21.15
C THR A 28 -31.06 -6.94 -21.47
N THR A 29 -30.83 -7.45 -22.65
CA THR A 29 -29.51 -7.81 -23.13
C THR A 29 -28.96 -6.66 -23.95
N TRP A 30 -27.86 -6.09 -23.51
CA TRP A 30 -27.14 -5.06 -24.24
C TRP A 30 -26.21 -5.67 -25.28
N ALA A 31 -25.90 -4.89 -26.30
CA ALA A 31 -24.85 -5.26 -27.23
C ALA A 31 -23.51 -5.49 -26.49
N ASP A 32 -22.70 -6.38 -27.02
CA ASP A 32 -21.39 -6.66 -26.46
C ASP A 32 -20.61 -5.35 -26.29
N ALA A 33 -19.90 -5.22 -25.18
CA ALA A 33 -19.03 -4.07 -24.98
C ALA A 33 -17.85 -4.16 -25.93
N ALA A 34 -17.37 -3.01 -26.41
CA ALA A 34 -16.08 -2.95 -27.08
C ALA A 34 -15.00 -3.53 -26.15
N ALA A 35 -14.07 -4.28 -26.74
CA ALA A 35 -12.94 -4.82 -25.96
C ALA A 35 -12.16 -3.71 -25.28
N VAL A 36 -11.82 -3.92 -24.02
CA VAL A 36 -11.16 -2.93 -23.17
C VAL A 36 -9.75 -3.38 -22.88
N GLN A 37 -8.81 -2.48 -23.02
CA GLN A 37 -7.45 -2.68 -22.54
C GLN A 37 -7.30 -2.09 -21.13
N TYR A 38 -6.51 -2.76 -20.28
CA TYR A 38 -6.18 -2.26 -18.97
C TYR A 38 -4.69 -2.40 -18.68
N VAL A 39 -4.19 -1.55 -17.80
CA VAL A 39 -2.86 -1.64 -17.22
C VAL A 39 -3.01 -2.21 -15.82
N PHE A 40 -2.33 -3.32 -15.58
CA PHE A 40 -2.28 -3.92 -14.25
C PHE A 40 -1.11 -3.29 -13.47
N VAL A 41 -1.41 -2.68 -12.32
CA VAL A 41 -0.41 -2.06 -11.46
C VAL A 41 -0.30 -2.86 -10.18
N GLU A 42 0.90 -3.25 -9.83
CA GLU A 42 1.22 -4.10 -8.69
C GLU A 42 2.40 -3.51 -7.93
N ASN A 43 2.40 -3.62 -6.62
CA ASN A 43 3.55 -3.29 -5.79
C ASN A 43 4.03 -4.52 -5.00
N ASN A 44 5.18 -4.39 -4.36
CA ASN A 44 5.74 -5.39 -3.44
C ASN A 44 5.63 -4.95 -1.97
N SER A 45 4.93 -3.86 -1.71
CA SER A 45 4.81 -3.25 -0.39
C SER A 45 3.34 -3.01 -0.08
N ASP A 46 2.94 -3.26 1.17
CA ASP A 46 1.57 -3.04 1.64
C ASP A 46 1.30 -1.57 2.01
N ASP A 47 2.31 -0.71 1.96
CA ASP A 47 2.19 0.73 2.22
C ASP A 47 1.72 1.54 0.99
N ASN A 48 1.67 0.93 -0.18
CA ASN A 48 1.15 1.53 -1.41
C ASN A 48 -0.36 1.31 -1.53
N PHE A 49 -1.10 2.36 -1.83
CA PHE A 49 -2.56 2.31 -1.89
C PHE A 49 -3.15 3.22 -2.98
N PHE A 50 -4.36 2.88 -3.38
CA PHE A 50 -5.13 3.67 -4.32
C PHE A 50 -5.91 4.76 -3.59
N VAL A 51 -5.91 5.97 -4.13
CA VAL A 51 -6.62 7.13 -3.59
C VAL A 51 -7.67 7.63 -4.57
N THR A 52 -8.89 7.77 -4.10
CA THR A 52 -9.96 8.48 -4.82
C THR A 52 -10.02 9.92 -4.34
N PRO A 53 -10.08 10.92 -5.23
CA PRO A 53 -10.16 12.32 -4.83
C PRO A 53 -11.31 12.57 -3.84
N GLY A 54 -11.00 13.21 -2.71
CA GLY A 54 -11.97 13.55 -1.66
C GLY A 54 -12.49 12.36 -0.83
N GLY A 55 -11.98 11.15 -1.07
CA GLY A 55 -12.41 9.94 -0.38
C GLY A 55 -11.38 9.42 0.62
N VAL A 56 -11.86 8.63 1.58
CA VAL A 56 -11.05 7.81 2.46
C VAL A 56 -11.05 6.39 1.93
N LEU A 57 -9.89 5.76 1.85
CA LEU A 57 -9.78 4.36 1.46
C LEU A 57 -10.50 3.48 2.50
N ASP A 58 -11.45 2.67 2.06
CA ASP A 58 -12.16 1.76 2.94
C ASP A 58 -11.24 0.58 3.31
N PRO A 59 -11.02 0.31 4.62
CA PRO A 59 -10.14 -0.79 5.07
C PRO A 59 -10.54 -2.17 4.55
N ARG A 60 -11.80 -2.36 4.16
CA ARG A 60 -12.29 -3.62 3.58
C ARG A 60 -11.82 -3.84 2.15
N MET A 61 -11.18 -2.87 1.54
CA MET A 61 -10.51 -2.99 0.24
C MET A 61 -9.08 -3.49 0.40
N THR A 62 -8.88 -4.54 1.17
CA THR A 62 -7.55 -5.06 1.55
C THR A 62 -6.65 -5.42 0.37
N GLY A 63 -7.22 -5.89 -0.74
CA GLY A 63 -6.45 -6.11 -1.96
C GLY A 63 -5.96 -4.85 -2.66
N ALA A 64 -6.46 -3.69 -2.28
CA ALA A 64 -6.17 -2.41 -2.93
C ALA A 64 -4.72 -1.94 -2.73
N SER A 65 -4.10 -2.27 -1.61
CA SER A 65 -2.69 -1.95 -1.33
C SER A 65 -1.71 -2.80 -2.14
N ARG A 66 -2.14 -3.96 -2.63
CA ARG A 66 -1.29 -4.91 -3.32
C ARG A 66 -1.36 -4.80 -4.83
N TRP A 67 -2.51 -4.40 -5.35
CA TRP A 67 -2.75 -4.36 -6.79
C TRP A 67 -3.80 -3.33 -7.18
N THR A 68 -3.76 -2.92 -8.42
CA THR A 68 -4.80 -2.13 -9.07
C THR A 68 -4.79 -2.37 -10.57
N GLY A 69 -5.96 -2.29 -11.19
CA GLY A 69 -6.12 -2.29 -12.63
C GLY A 69 -6.61 -0.92 -13.07
N LEU A 70 -5.85 -0.23 -13.91
CA LEU A 70 -6.30 1.00 -14.55
C LEU A 70 -6.85 0.70 -15.93
N LYS A 71 -8.11 1.02 -16.15
CA LYS A 71 -8.70 0.93 -17.45
C LYS A 71 -8.15 2.02 -18.37
N TYR A 72 -7.75 1.61 -19.54
CA TYR A 72 -7.44 2.50 -20.65
C TYR A 72 -8.49 2.36 -21.75
N THR A 73 -9.15 3.45 -22.09
CA THR A 73 -10.25 3.45 -23.06
C THR A 73 -9.99 4.33 -24.28
N GLY A 74 -8.83 4.95 -24.40
CA GLY A 74 -8.57 5.95 -25.44
C GLY A 74 -9.18 7.31 -25.11
N SER A 75 -9.04 8.26 -26.03
CA SER A 75 -9.52 9.62 -25.84
C SER A 75 -11.05 9.71 -25.88
N GLY A 76 -11.62 10.51 -25.01
CA GLY A 76 -13.03 10.91 -25.03
C GLY A 76 -14.01 10.02 -24.29
N THR A 77 -13.55 8.95 -23.63
CA THR A 77 -14.42 8.08 -22.87
C THR A 77 -14.09 8.16 -21.37
N ILE A 78 -15.04 8.57 -20.57
CA ILE A 78 -14.92 8.59 -19.11
C ILE A 78 -15.47 7.27 -18.58
N TYR A 79 -14.59 6.32 -18.32
CA TYR A 79 -14.93 5.09 -17.63
C TYR A 79 -13.99 4.90 -16.48
N GLN A 80 -14.59 4.64 -15.36
CA GLN A 80 -13.86 4.34 -14.16
C GLN A 80 -13.39 2.92 -14.19
N GLN A 81 -12.15 2.74 -13.86
CA GLN A 81 -11.63 1.42 -13.71
C GLN A 81 -10.37 1.42 -12.87
N SER A 82 -10.41 0.78 -11.76
CA SER A 82 -9.25 0.62 -10.88
C SER A 82 -9.53 -0.40 -9.79
N LEU A 83 -8.50 -0.83 -9.10
CA LEU A 83 -8.62 -1.62 -7.89
C LEU A 83 -9.59 -2.80 -7.99
N GLY A 84 -9.53 -3.52 -9.10
CA GLY A 84 -10.36 -4.70 -9.27
C GLY A 84 -11.84 -4.44 -9.42
N TYR A 85 -12.23 -3.29 -9.94
CA TYR A 85 -13.60 -3.09 -10.37
C TYR A 85 -13.82 -3.67 -11.76
N ILE A 86 -14.99 -4.29 -11.93
CA ILE A 86 -15.45 -4.70 -13.25
C ILE A 86 -15.95 -3.49 -14.01
N ASP A 87 -15.45 -3.32 -15.21
CA ASP A 87 -15.85 -2.26 -16.12
C ASP A 87 -17.33 -2.35 -16.54
N ASN A 88 -17.83 -1.22 -17.04
CA ASN A 88 -19.24 -1.04 -17.39
C ASN A 88 -20.16 -1.39 -16.23
N GLY A 89 -19.79 -0.89 -15.06
CA GLY A 89 -20.66 -0.91 -13.93
C GLY A 89 -22.06 -0.44 -14.31
N TYR A 90 -22.95 -0.69 -13.45
CA TYR A 90 -24.34 -0.34 -13.61
C TYR A 90 -24.50 1.18 -13.51
N ASN A 91 -24.64 1.86 -14.65
CA ASN A 91 -24.66 3.32 -14.67
C ASN A 91 -26.06 3.91 -14.47
N THR A 92 -27.04 3.15 -14.00
CA THR A 92 -28.33 3.67 -13.59
C THR A 92 -28.31 4.07 -12.13
N GLY A 93 -29.07 5.11 -11.78
CA GLY A 93 -29.23 5.48 -10.39
C GLY A 93 -29.89 4.36 -9.59
N LEU A 94 -29.25 3.90 -8.54
CA LEU A 94 -29.86 3.02 -7.57
C LEU A 94 -30.61 3.87 -6.55
N ASN A 95 -31.84 3.47 -6.24
CA ASN A 95 -32.68 4.15 -5.26
C ASN A 95 -32.40 3.61 -3.85
N ALA A 96 -32.61 4.45 -2.84
CA ALA A 96 -32.50 4.03 -1.45
C ALA A 96 -33.39 2.80 -1.18
N ASN A 97 -32.84 1.86 -0.41
CA ASN A 97 -33.44 0.59 -0.03
C ASN A 97 -33.66 -0.43 -1.17
N TRP A 98 -33.17 -0.15 -2.36
CA TRP A 98 -33.14 -1.15 -3.41
C TRP A 98 -32.07 -2.19 -3.14
N GLN A 99 -32.32 -3.43 -3.58
CA GLN A 99 -31.36 -4.53 -3.52
C GLN A 99 -30.78 -4.80 -4.90
N PHE A 100 -29.54 -5.25 -4.89
CA PHE A 100 -28.75 -5.43 -6.10
C PHE A 100 -27.99 -6.77 -6.05
N ASP A 101 -28.11 -7.51 -7.14
CA ASP A 101 -27.34 -8.73 -7.42
C ASP A 101 -26.41 -8.49 -8.61
N MET A 102 -25.19 -9.01 -8.55
CA MET A 102 -24.31 -9.08 -9.69
C MET A 102 -23.61 -10.44 -9.75
N TRP A 103 -23.67 -11.07 -10.91
CA TRP A 103 -22.97 -12.33 -11.13
C TRP A 103 -22.38 -12.40 -12.53
N LEU A 104 -21.33 -13.21 -12.67
CA LEU A 104 -20.59 -13.40 -13.90
C LEU A 104 -20.82 -14.81 -14.46
N GLU A 105 -21.10 -14.89 -15.74
CA GLU A 105 -21.03 -16.14 -16.48
C GLU A 105 -19.69 -16.20 -17.22
N ASN A 106 -19.08 -17.38 -17.23
CA ASN A 106 -17.74 -17.59 -17.79
C ASN A 106 -16.63 -16.75 -17.10
N ALA A 107 -16.80 -16.49 -15.81
CA ALA A 107 -15.69 -15.92 -15.03
C ALA A 107 -14.50 -16.88 -14.99
N PRO A 108 -13.26 -16.35 -15.04
CA PRO A 108 -12.06 -17.20 -15.02
C PRO A 108 -11.78 -17.85 -13.67
N VAL A 109 -12.49 -17.42 -12.63
CA VAL A 109 -12.31 -17.88 -11.25
C VAL A 109 -13.67 -18.09 -10.56
N SER A 110 -13.70 -18.95 -9.55
CA SER A 110 -14.84 -19.06 -8.64
C SER A 110 -14.81 -17.94 -7.60
N TYR A 111 -15.99 -17.52 -7.12
CA TYR A 111 -16.14 -16.39 -6.19
C TYR A 111 -15.48 -15.11 -6.74
N PRO A 112 -15.87 -14.68 -7.95
CA PRO A 112 -15.15 -13.62 -8.66
C PRO A 112 -15.38 -12.22 -8.07
N LEU A 113 -16.45 -12.03 -7.29
CA LEU A 113 -16.88 -10.73 -6.78
C LEU A 113 -17.04 -10.75 -5.26
N SER A 114 -16.60 -9.68 -4.60
CA SER A 114 -16.70 -9.50 -3.15
C SER A 114 -17.82 -8.55 -2.70
N GLY A 115 -18.37 -7.74 -3.60
CA GLY A 115 -19.44 -6.79 -3.29
C GLY A 115 -19.60 -5.71 -4.34
N LEU A 116 -20.30 -4.63 -3.95
CA LEU A 116 -20.67 -3.54 -4.82
C LEU A 116 -20.02 -2.24 -4.32
N ARG A 117 -19.49 -1.41 -5.21
CA ARG A 117 -18.98 -0.09 -4.88
C ARG A 117 -19.30 0.94 -5.93
N CYS A 118 -19.62 2.16 -5.47
CA CYS A 118 -19.65 3.36 -6.28
C CYS A 118 -18.29 4.07 -6.19
N ILE A 119 -17.64 4.32 -7.32
CA ILE A 119 -16.32 4.96 -7.39
C ILE A 119 -16.36 6.36 -8.01
N ASN A 120 -17.51 6.79 -8.49
CA ASN A 120 -17.68 8.12 -9.06
C ASN A 120 -18.40 9.07 -8.09
N TRP A 121 -17.65 9.79 -7.31
CA TRP A 121 -18.20 10.75 -6.35
C TRP A 121 -18.94 11.93 -7.02
N TYR A 122 -18.59 12.34 -8.24
CA TYR A 122 -19.33 13.35 -8.98
C TYR A 122 -20.78 12.92 -9.31
N ALA A 123 -21.02 11.64 -9.36
CA ALA A 123 -22.35 11.09 -9.60
C ALA A 123 -23.16 10.90 -8.32
N GLY A 124 -22.74 11.45 -7.20
CA GLY A 124 -23.44 11.40 -5.92
C GLY A 124 -23.09 10.19 -5.04
N CYS A 125 -21.96 9.53 -5.28
CA CYS A 125 -21.45 8.51 -4.37
C CYS A 125 -20.93 9.14 -3.08
N ASP A 126 -21.35 8.60 -1.96
CA ASP A 126 -20.73 8.87 -0.68
C ASP A 126 -19.51 7.96 -0.50
N MET A 127 -18.32 8.54 -0.53
CA MET A 127 -17.07 7.79 -0.45
C MET A 127 -16.90 7.05 0.88
N GLY A 128 -17.48 7.56 1.97
CA GLY A 128 -17.45 6.90 3.28
C GLY A 128 -18.34 5.66 3.36
N THR A 129 -19.42 5.62 2.60
CA THR A 129 -20.44 4.55 2.61
C THR A 129 -20.57 3.82 1.27
N SER A 130 -19.71 4.11 0.31
CA SER A 130 -19.83 3.62 -1.07
C SER A 130 -19.54 2.13 -1.24
N LEU A 131 -18.94 1.46 -0.25
CA LEU A 131 -18.79 0.01 -0.25
C LEU A 131 -20.02 -0.65 0.36
N ILE A 132 -20.72 -1.42 -0.45
CA ILE A 132 -21.96 -2.11 -0.07
C ILE A 132 -21.66 -3.60 -0.04
N LEU A 133 -21.72 -4.17 1.16
CA LEU A 133 -21.55 -5.60 1.35
C LEU A 133 -22.83 -6.33 0.98
N PRO A 134 -22.73 -7.47 0.26
CA PRO A 134 -23.88 -8.31 -0.04
C PRO A 134 -24.32 -9.13 1.18
N GLN A 135 -25.51 -9.71 1.12
CA GLN A 135 -25.93 -10.72 2.09
C GLN A 135 -25.20 -12.04 1.89
N VAL A 136 -24.91 -12.40 0.63
CA VAL A 136 -24.21 -13.65 0.31
C VAL A 136 -23.40 -13.50 -0.97
N THR A 137 -22.30 -14.25 -1.04
CA THR A 137 -21.49 -14.48 -2.24
C THR A 137 -21.51 -15.96 -2.58
N ASP A 138 -21.42 -16.28 -3.88
CA ASP A 138 -21.28 -17.66 -4.36
C ASP A 138 -20.21 -17.76 -5.47
N ALA A 139 -20.10 -18.95 -6.05
CA ALA A 139 -19.11 -19.21 -7.11
C ALA A 139 -19.23 -18.27 -8.32
N ASN A 140 -20.34 -17.59 -8.50
CA ASN A 140 -20.59 -16.74 -9.66
C ASN A 140 -20.61 -15.24 -9.33
N GLY A 141 -20.93 -14.85 -8.10
CA GLY A 141 -21.06 -13.43 -7.77
C GLY A 141 -21.53 -13.11 -6.37
N PHE A 142 -22.22 -11.97 -6.23
CA PHE A 142 -22.81 -11.53 -4.98
C PHE A 142 -24.28 -11.17 -5.12
N TYR A 143 -25.04 -11.29 -4.01
CA TYR A 143 -26.49 -11.14 -3.99
C TYR A 143 -26.97 -10.41 -2.74
N GLY A 144 -28.02 -9.62 -2.91
CA GLY A 144 -28.66 -8.91 -1.81
C GLY A 144 -27.85 -7.74 -1.26
N ALA A 145 -27.04 -7.08 -2.07
CA ALA A 145 -26.39 -5.84 -1.70
C ALA A 145 -27.44 -4.73 -1.60
N LYS A 146 -27.64 -4.14 -0.41
CA LYS A 146 -28.68 -3.15 -0.17
C LYS A 146 -28.11 -1.75 -0.25
N VAL A 147 -28.66 -0.92 -1.15
CA VAL A 147 -28.30 0.48 -1.29
C VAL A 147 -28.96 1.29 -0.17
N THR A 148 -28.20 2.01 0.61
CA THR A 148 -28.68 2.77 1.77
C THR A 148 -29.07 4.20 1.45
N SER A 149 -28.47 4.81 0.42
CA SER A 149 -28.79 6.17 -0.05
C SER A 149 -29.15 6.15 -1.54
N GLY A 150 -30.08 7.01 -1.93
CA GLY A 150 -30.51 7.13 -3.33
C GLY A 150 -29.56 7.93 -4.19
N GLY A 151 -29.73 7.85 -5.52
CA GLY A 151 -28.98 8.64 -6.49
C GLY A 151 -27.56 8.14 -6.77
N GLN A 152 -27.14 7.03 -6.21
CA GLN A 152 -25.85 6.43 -6.47
C GLN A 152 -25.79 5.90 -7.90
N LYS A 153 -24.79 6.36 -8.65
CA LYS A 153 -24.53 5.96 -10.04
C LYS A 153 -23.13 5.35 -10.13
N TRP A 154 -22.84 4.73 -11.27
CA TRP A 154 -21.51 4.16 -11.52
C TRP A 154 -21.13 3.06 -10.51
N MET A 155 -22.09 2.19 -10.24
CA MET A 155 -21.90 1.06 -9.35
C MET A 155 -21.11 -0.04 -10.06
N HIS A 156 -20.08 -0.55 -9.40
CA HIS A 156 -19.19 -1.55 -9.95
C HIS A 156 -19.09 -2.75 -9.01
N GLY A 157 -19.04 -3.94 -9.59
CA GLY A 157 -18.69 -5.15 -8.86
C GLY A 157 -17.19 -5.14 -8.51
N MET A 158 -16.88 -5.30 -7.24
CA MET A 158 -15.50 -5.45 -6.77
C MET A 158 -15.02 -6.87 -7.02
N MET A 159 -13.86 -6.99 -7.66
CA MET A 159 -13.18 -8.27 -7.83
C MET A 159 -12.63 -8.80 -6.50
N SER A 160 -12.62 -10.11 -6.37
CA SER A 160 -12.08 -10.83 -5.20
C SER A 160 -10.57 -11.03 -5.30
N ASP A 161 -9.95 -11.51 -4.22
CA ASP A 161 -8.53 -11.89 -4.21
C ASP A 161 -8.20 -12.99 -5.25
N SER A 162 -9.09 -13.96 -5.45
CA SER A 162 -8.88 -14.99 -6.48
C SER A 162 -8.87 -14.40 -7.89
N PHE A 163 -9.65 -13.34 -8.12
CA PHE A 163 -9.61 -12.61 -9.38
C PHE A 163 -8.31 -11.82 -9.54
N TYR A 164 -7.83 -11.20 -8.46
CA TYR A 164 -6.51 -10.55 -8.44
C TYR A 164 -5.40 -11.51 -8.82
N GLN A 165 -5.34 -12.69 -8.18
CA GLN A 165 -4.32 -13.70 -8.48
C GLN A 165 -4.37 -14.17 -9.95
N TYR A 166 -5.55 -14.33 -10.49
CA TYR A 166 -5.72 -14.63 -11.91
C TYR A 166 -5.17 -13.52 -12.81
N LEU A 167 -5.49 -12.25 -12.51
CA LEU A 167 -4.97 -11.10 -13.27
C LEU A 167 -3.46 -10.96 -13.15
N GLN A 168 -2.90 -11.27 -11.98
CA GLN A 168 -1.45 -11.26 -11.75
C GLN A 168 -0.76 -12.29 -12.64
N GLN A 169 -1.28 -13.51 -12.70
CA GLN A 169 -0.72 -14.61 -13.48
C GLN A 169 -0.98 -14.49 -14.98
N MET A 170 -2.02 -13.76 -15.39
CA MET A 170 -2.34 -13.60 -16.80
C MET A 170 -1.20 -12.88 -17.53
N PRO A 171 -0.70 -13.43 -18.66
CA PRO A 171 0.36 -12.78 -19.42
C PRO A 171 -0.12 -11.46 -20.04
N VAL A 172 0.81 -10.54 -20.25
CA VAL A 172 0.54 -9.32 -21.02
C VAL A 172 0.17 -9.70 -22.46
N GLY A 173 -0.94 -9.13 -22.96
CA GLY A 173 -1.57 -9.52 -24.21
C GLY A 173 -2.70 -10.55 -24.04
N GLY A 174 -2.80 -11.19 -22.90
CA GLY A 174 -3.88 -12.10 -22.57
C GLY A 174 -5.23 -11.39 -22.47
N SER A 175 -6.30 -12.08 -22.89
CA SER A 175 -7.67 -11.55 -22.84
C SER A 175 -8.59 -12.52 -22.12
N MET A 176 -9.60 -11.96 -21.44
CA MET A 176 -10.69 -12.72 -20.84
C MET A 176 -12.03 -12.13 -21.30
N SER A 177 -13.01 -12.99 -21.52
CA SER A 177 -14.37 -12.60 -21.86
C SER A 177 -15.34 -13.21 -20.86
N MET A 178 -16.26 -12.41 -20.35
CA MET A 178 -17.28 -12.86 -19.41
C MET A 178 -18.59 -12.11 -19.64
N THR A 179 -19.69 -12.67 -19.16
CA THR A 179 -21.00 -12.03 -19.23
C THR A 179 -21.35 -11.48 -17.86
N ILE A 180 -21.49 -10.18 -17.75
CA ILE A 180 -21.94 -9.50 -16.54
C ILE A 180 -23.47 -9.52 -16.52
N ASN A 181 -24.03 -10.00 -15.41
CA ASN A 181 -25.43 -9.90 -15.07
C ASN A 181 -25.57 -8.94 -13.87
N ALA A 182 -26.39 -7.91 -14.03
CA ALA A 182 -26.66 -6.91 -13.01
C ALA A 182 -28.18 -6.75 -12.83
N CYS A 183 -28.69 -7.04 -11.67
CA CYS A 183 -30.11 -7.01 -11.37
C CYS A 183 -30.39 -6.10 -10.17
N GLN A 184 -31.42 -5.23 -10.31
CA GLN A 184 -31.90 -4.38 -9.22
C GLN A 184 -33.39 -4.49 -9.02
N THR A 185 -33.84 -4.41 -7.78
CA THR A 185 -35.27 -4.44 -7.44
C THR A 185 -35.56 -3.64 -6.17
N SER A 186 -36.76 -3.06 -6.10
CA SER A 186 -37.33 -2.48 -4.88
C SER A 186 -37.99 -3.51 -3.97
N VAL A 187 -38.23 -4.74 -4.49
CA VAL A 187 -38.79 -5.82 -3.71
C VAL A 187 -37.75 -6.37 -2.76
N ALA A 188 -38.04 -6.32 -1.47
CA ALA A 188 -37.13 -6.89 -0.46
C ALA A 188 -37.16 -8.43 -0.55
N TYR A 189 -35.97 -9.03 -0.51
CA TYR A 189 -35.77 -10.47 -0.46
C TYR A 189 -34.57 -10.82 0.43
N ASP A 190 -34.55 -12.06 0.88
CA ASP A 190 -33.43 -12.60 1.65
C ASP A 190 -32.58 -13.50 0.73
N ALA A 191 -31.39 -13.00 0.34
CA ALA A 191 -30.47 -13.73 -0.52
C ALA A 191 -29.85 -14.94 0.19
N SER A 192 -29.78 -14.94 1.52
CA SER A 192 -29.25 -16.05 2.31
C SER A 192 -30.21 -17.26 2.31
N SER A 193 -31.50 -17.04 2.09
CA SER A 193 -32.50 -18.11 1.87
C SER A 193 -32.48 -18.69 0.46
N GLY A 194 -31.64 -18.19 -0.44
CA GLY A 194 -31.60 -18.59 -1.85
C GLY A 194 -32.38 -17.69 -2.79
N ALA A 195 -33.12 -16.69 -2.29
CA ALA A 195 -33.86 -15.75 -3.14
C ALA A 195 -32.89 -14.88 -3.95
N ARG A 196 -33.31 -14.48 -5.16
CA ARG A 196 -32.47 -13.68 -6.08
C ARG A 196 -33.31 -12.54 -6.66
N CYS A 197 -32.61 -11.43 -7.00
CA CYS A 197 -33.25 -10.28 -7.64
C CYS A 197 -34.02 -10.66 -8.92
N LYS A 198 -33.45 -11.50 -9.75
CA LYS A 198 -34.02 -11.92 -11.05
C LYS A 198 -35.36 -12.65 -10.91
N ASP A 199 -35.65 -13.18 -9.74
CA ASP A 199 -36.87 -13.99 -9.46
C ASP A 199 -37.98 -13.15 -8.77
N GLN A 200 -37.76 -11.83 -8.59
CA GLN A 200 -38.68 -10.95 -7.92
C GLN A 200 -39.84 -10.49 -8.85
N ALA A 201 -40.90 -10.00 -8.24
CA ALA A 201 -42.10 -9.55 -8.95
C ALA A 201 -41.91 -8.31 -9.81
N SER A 202 -40.86 -7.51 -9.55
CA SER A 202 -40.50 -6.32 -10.33
C SER A 202 -39.04 -6.01 -10.21
N GLY A 203 -38.47 -5.31 -11.21
CA GLY A 203 -37.08 -4.92 -11.23
C GLY A 203 -36.52 -4.83 -12.64
N ALA A 204 -35.24 -4.63 -12.73
CA ALA A 204 -34.50 -4.56 -14.00
C ALA A 204 -33.26 -5.45 -13.92
N TRP A 205 -33.07 -6.30 -14.92
CA TRP A 205 -31.95 -7.19 -15.08
C TRP A 205 -31.24 -6.89 -16.39
N TYR A 206 -30.00 -6.48 -16.33
CA TYR A 206 -29.15 -6.17 -17.48
C TYR A 206 -28.09 -7.24 -17.67
N VAL A 207 -27.88 -7.62 -18.92
CA VAL A 207 -26.90 -8.61 -19.33
C VAL A 207 -25.99 -8.01 -20.38
N ARG A 208 -24.68 -8.13 -20.19
CA ARG A 208 -23.71 -7.62 -21.16
C ARG A 208 -22.45 -8.47 -21.16
N LYS A 209 -21.99 -8.85 -22.35
CA LYS A 209 -20.69 -9.47 -22.52
C LYS A 209 -19.60 -8.39 -22.56
N VAL A 210 -18.52 -8.64 -21.82
CA VAL A 210 -17.35 -7.76 -21.76
C VAL A 210 -16.08 -8.56 -22.07
N THR A 211 -15.12 -7.92 -22.69
CA THR A 211 -13.80 -8.49 -22.96
C THR A 211 -12.74 -7.54 -22.45
N HIS A 212 -11.83 -8.05 -21.63
CA HIS A 212 -10.72 -7.29 -21.05
C HIS A 212 -9.40 -7.89 -21.49
N THR A 213 -8.49 -7.04 -21.94
CA THR A 213 -7.13 -7.43 -22.34
C THR A 213 -6.11 -6.76 -21.44
N LYS A 214 -5.23 -7.55 -20.83
CA LYS A 214 -4.09 -7.04 -20.06
C LYS A 214 -3.07 -6.47 -21.04
N ALA A 215 -3.15 -5.19 -21.30
CA ALA A 215 -2.28 -4.54 -22.28
C ALA A 215 -0.90 -4.20 -21.74
N ALA A 216 -0.78 -4.04 -20.43
CA ALA A 216 0.48 -3.82 -19.74
C ALA A 216 0.42 -4.28 -18.29
N SER A 217 1.60 -4.53 -17.73
CA SER A 217 1.80 -4.79 -16.30
C SER A 217 2.95 -3.92 -15.80
N LEU A 218 2.63 -3.05 -14.85
CA LEU A 218 3.57 -2.22 -14.13
C LEU A 218 3.74 -2.80 -12.73
N LYS A 219 4.94 -3.28 -12.41
CA LYS A 219 5.27 -3.77 -11.09
C LYS A 219 6.26 -2.81 -10.42
N LEU A 220 5.85 -2.23 -9.31
CA LEU A 220 6.68 -1.41 -8.46
C LEU A 220 7.54 -2.33 -7.58
N ILE A 221 8.81 -1.99 -7.41
CA ILE A 221 9.78 -2.82 -6.71
C ILE A 221 10.23 -2.08 -5.46
N ASN A 222 10.01 -2.67 -4.29
CA ASN A 222 10.64 -2.19 -3.07
C ASN A 222 12.03 -2.85 -2.94
N THR A 223 13.08 -2.05 -2.89
CA THR A 223 14.46 -2.54 -2.76
C THR A 223 14.92 -2.57 -1.31
N HIS A 224 14.15 -1.92 -0.40
CA HIS A 224 14.53 -1.71 0.99
C HIS A 224 15.89 -1.02 1.19
N SER A 225 16.47 -0.49 0.12
CA SER A 225 17.75 0.20 0.18
C SER A 225 17.63 1.51 0.96
N LEU A 226 18.59 1.78 1.82
CA LEU A 226 18.63 2.91 2.72
C LEU A 226 19.86 3.76 2.49
N THR A 227 19.69 5.07 2.41
CA THR A 227 20.78 6.05 2.30
C THR A 227 20.63 7.11 3.38
N GLU A 228 21.68 7.38 4.14
CA GLU A 228 21.74 8.52 5.04
C GLU A 228 22.18 9.78 4.30
N VAL A 229 21.56 10.89 4.65
CA VAL A 229 21.90 12.23 4.16
C VAL A 229 22.02 13.16 5.35
N PHE A 230 23.19 13.75 5.56
CA PHE A 230 23.42 14.76 6.58
C PHE A 230 23.39 16.14 5.96
N ILE A 231 22.66 17.08 6.54
CA ILE A 231 22.45 18.42 6.00
C ILE A 231 23.03 19.44 6.95
N ASN A 232 23.87 20.36 6.45
CA ASN A 232 24.32 21.51 7.23
C ASN A 232 23.27 22.63 7.27
N SER A 233 23.52 23.70 8.02
CA SER A 233 22.66 24.87 8.18
C SER A 233 22.34 25.59 6.85
N ASP A 234 23.22 25.47 5.85
CA ASP A 234 23.03 26.05 4.52
C ASP A 234 22.23 25.14 3.57
N GLY A 235 21.81 23.96 4.03
CA GLY A 235 21.11 22.96 3.23
C GLY A 235 22.02 22.14 2.33
N ILE A 236 23.33 22.17 2.55
CA ILE A 236 24.28 21.39 1.75
C ILE A 236 24.27 19.95 2.27
N PRO A 237 23.88 18.98 1.43
CA PRO A 237 23.84 17.58 1.81
C PRO A 237 25.21 16.94 1.77
N THR A 238 25.43 15.95 2.65
CA THR A 238 26.56 15.02 2.63
C THR A 238 26.00 13.61 2.69
N LEU A 239 26.41 12.74 1.77
CA LEU A 239 25.98 11.36 1.72
C LEU A 239 26.67 10.52 2.78
N GLY A 240 25.91 9.66 3.45
CA GLY A 240 26.45 8.63 4.33
C GLY A 240 27.16 7.52 3.56
N GLU A 241 27.77 6.60 4.29
CA GLU A 241 28.41 5.41 3.73
C GLU A 241 27.36 4.45 3.15
N GLY A 242 27.80 3.52 2.28
CA GLY A 242 26.94 2.51 1.66
C GLY A 242 25.91 3.05 0.66
N ASN A 243 25.96 4.34 0.36
CA ASN A 243 25.08 4.94 -0.63
C ASN A 243 25.29 4.34 -2.02
N SER A 244 24.22 3.81 -2.61
CA SER A 244 24.21 3.30 -3.99
C SER A 244 23.17 4.00 -4.88
N ASN A 245 22.31 4.82 -4.31
CA ASN A 245 21.14 5.36 -5.01
C ASN A 245 21.20 6.85 -5.26
N CYS A 246 22.07 7.57 -4.58
CA CYS A 246 22.17 9.02 -4.65
C CYS A 246 23.54 9.48 -5.14
N GLN A 247 23.56 10.63 -5.77
CA GLN A 247 24.77 11.35 -6.16
C GLN A 247 24.58 12.86 -6.04
N GLU A 248 25.66 13.57 -5.79
CA GLU A 248 25.67 15.02 -5.90
C GLU A 248 25.48 15.43 -7.36
N GLN A 249 24.61 16.39 -7.60
CA GLN A 249 24.31 16.88 -8.95
C GLN A 249 23.97 18.37 -8.93
N THR A 250 24.32 19.05 -10.03
CA THR A 250 23.88 20.42 -10.28
C THR A 250 22.97 20.45 -11.49
N ILE A 251 21.75 20.99 -11.32
CA ILE A 251 20.76 21.15 -12.39
C ILE A 251 20.51 22.64 -12.60
N GLY A 252 20.90 23.14 -13.75
CA GLY A 252 20.93 24.58 -14.01
C GLY A 252 21.88 25.28 -13.05
N THR A 253 21.34 26.12 -12.17
CA THR A 253 22.12 26.85 -11.13
C THR A 253 21.93 26.26 -9.73
N ARG A 254 21.25 25.13 -9.59
CA ARG A 254 20.92 24.51 -8.31
C ARG A 254 21.77 23.28 -8.08
N SER A 255 22.58 23.31 -7.02
CA SER A 255 23.29 22.14 -6.51
C SER A 255 22.44 21.38 -5.52
N GLY A 256 22.63 20.08 -5.40
CA GLY A 256 21.86 19.22 -4.49
C GLY A 256 22.15 17.74 -4.70
N LEU A 257 21.20 16.90 -4.37
CA LEU A 257 21.28 15.45 -4.54
C LEU A 257 20.25 14.96 -5.58
N SER A 258 20.71 14.08 -6.45
CA SER A 258 19.87 13.27 -7.33
C SER A 258 19.86 11.84 -6.81
N CYS A 259 18.67 11.32 -6.52
CA CYS A 259 18.50 9.98 -5.96
C CYS A 259 17.54 9.15 -6.81
N LYS A 260 17.88 7.89 -7.05
CA LYS A 260 16.98 6.90 -7.64
C LYS A 260 15.97 6.49 -6.56
N MET A 261 14.72 6.92 -6.68
CA MET A 261 13.74 6.77 -5.60
C MET A 261 12.73 5.68 -5.86
N VAL A 262 12.38 5.40 -7.11
CA VAL A 262 11.43 4.35 -7.47
C VAL A 262 12.04 3.43 -8.51
N ASN A 263 11.89 2.14 -8.28
CA ASN A 263 12.23 1.10 -9.24
C ASN A 263 10.95 0.42 -9.71
N TYR A 264 10.88 0.08 -10.99
CA TYR A 264 9.74 -0.64 -11.54
C TYR A 264 10.14 -1.54 -12.72
N THR A 265 9.30 -2.51 -13.00
CA THR A 265 9.32 -3.23 -14.27
C THR A 265 8.03 -2.94 -15.02
N LEU A 266 8.13 -2.69 -16.32
CA LEU A 266 7.00 -2.39 -17.17
C LEU A 266 7.02 -3.32 -18.39
N GLN A 267 6.06 -4.24 -18.44
CA GLN A 267 5.78 -5.08 -19.60
C GLN A 267 4.60 -4.52 -20.37
N HIS A 268 4.63 -4.50 -21.68
CA HIS A 268 3.52 -4.02 -22.50
C HIS A 268 3.44 -4.77 -23.84
N ASN A 269 2.23 -4.90 -24.36
CA ASN A 269 1.96 -5.47 -25.68
C ASN A 269 1.40 -4.36 -26.60
N GLY A 270 2.29 -3.58 -27.19
CA GLY A 270 1.92 -2.55 -28.15
C GLY A 270 1.11 -1.36 -27.59
N LEU A 271 0.80 -1.35 -26.29
CA LEU A 271 0.03 -0.27 -25.68
C LEU A 271 0.77 1.07 -25.84
N SER A 272 0.08 2.04 -26.39
CA SER A 272 0.52 3.43 -26.46
C SER A 272 -0.48 4.30 -25.73
N ASN A 273 -0.02 5.03 -24.73
CA ASN A 273 -0.89 5.88 -23.92
C ASN A 273 -0.18 7.14 -23.46
N THR A 274 -0.86 8.28 -23.66
CA THR A 274 -0.43 9.60 -23.17
C THR A 274 -1.31 10.14 -22.06
N SER A 275 -2.39 9.45 -21.73
CA SER A 275 -3.36 9.88 -20.72
C SER A 275 -3.09 9.31 -19.33
N ILE A 276 -2.19 8.33 -19.21
CA ILE A 276 -1.73 7.84 -17.91
C ILE A 276 -0.46 8.63 -17.56
N HIS A 277 -0.54 9.35 -16.46
CA HIS A 277 0.50 10.24 -15.96
C HIS A 277 1.11 9.73 -14.69
N ILE A 278 2.42 9.90 -14.54
CA ILE A 278 3.14 9.72 -13.27
C ILE A 278 3.76 11.04 -12.85
N PHE A 279 3.62 11.39 -11.59
CA PHE A 279 4.21 12.58 -11.00
C PHE A 279 4.34 12.44 -9.48
N PRO A 280 5.37 13.03 -8.86
CA PRO A 280 5.50 13.09 -7.41
C PRO A 280 4.63 14.21 -6.81
N ALA A 281 4.25 14.03 -5.55
CA ALA A 281 3.56 15.02 -4.75
C ALA A 281 4.21 15.09 -3.35
N ILE A 282 4.48 16.30 -2.87
CA ILE A 282 5.01 16.51 -1.52
C ILE A 282 3.85 16.33 -0.53
N SER A 283 4.02 15.42 0.43
CA SER A 283 2.98 15.08 1.42
C SER A 283 2.90 16.13 2.54
N ASN A 284 4.04 16.71 2.91
CA ASN A 284 4.09 17.76 3.93
C ASN A 284 3.70 19.11 3.34
N SER A 285 2.54 19.65 3.74
CA SER A 285 1.98 20.90 3.21
C SER A 285 2.82 22.14 3.52
N SER A 286 3.45 22.19 4.71
CA SER A 286 4.31 23.31 5.10
C SER A 286 5.54 23.37 4.22
N LEU A 287 6.20 22.24 4.00
CA LEU A 287 7.33 22.15 3.10
C LEU A 287 6.94 22.44 1.65
N ALA A 288 5.82 21.90 1.18
CA ALA A 288 5.31 22.16 -0.17
C ALA A 288 5.08 23.65 -0.45
N SER A 289 4.69 24.42 0.60
CA SER A 289 4.50 25.86 0.51
C SER A 289 5.81 26.68 0.59
N ALA A 290 6.84 26.13 1.20
CA ALA A 290 8.12 26.80 1.42
C ALA A 290 9.12 26.61 0.28
N VAL A 291 8.99 25.53 -0.52
CA VAL A 291 9.91 25.22 -1.60
C VAL A 291 9.37 25.67 -2.96
N GLY A 292 10.28 26.10 -3.83
CA GLY A 292 9.93 26.38 -5.21
C GLY A 292 9.84 25.10 -6.05
N SER A 293 9.08 25.15 -7.14
CA SER A 293 8.87 24.00 -8.03
C SER A 293 10.15 23.38 -8.62
N TYR A 294 11.23 24.14 -8.70
CA TYR A 294 12.53 23.67 -9.16
C TYR A 294 13.46 23.19 -8.04
N ASP A 295 13.05 23.33 -6.78
CA ASP A 295 13.82 22.83 -5.65
C ASP A 295 13.67 21.32 -5.47
N MET A 296 12.58 20.77 -6.00
CA MET A 296 12.38 19.35 -6.18
C MET A 296 12.03 19.08 -7.65
N GLN A 297 12.79 18.20 -8.30
CA GLN A 297 12.57 17.84 -9.69
C GLN A 297 12.59 16.32 -9.84
N PHE A 298 11.99 15.79 -10.89
CA PHE A 298 11.96 14.36 -11.16
C PHE A 298 12.33 14.01 -12.59
N SER A 299 12.87 12.81 -12.77
CA SER A 299 13.42 12.36 -14.06
C SER A 299 13.23 10.85 -14.20
N LEU A 300 13.06 10.36 -15.44
CA LEU A 300 13.09 8.92 -15.73
C LEU A 300 14.49 8.40 -16.08
N ASN A 301 15.46 9.27 -16.30
CA ASN A 301 16.81 8.89 -16.77
C ASN A 301 17.95 9.58 -16.00
N GLY A 302 17.64 10.38 -14.98
CA GLY A 302 18.63 11.14 -14.20
C GLY A 302 19.25 12.34 -14.95
N ASN A 303 18.85 12.60 -16.20
CA ASN A 303 19.44 13.66 -17.04
C ASN A 303 18.43 14.72 -17.47
N SER A 304 17.21 14.31 -17.82
CA SER A 304 16.13 15.22 -18.26
C SER A 304 15.18 15.42 -17.10
N TRP A 305 15.08 16.63 -16.59
CA TRP A 305 14.40 16.95 -15.34
C TRP A 305 13.12 17.75 -15.58
N LYS A 306 12.07 17.40 -14.86
CA LYS A 306 10.80 18.13 -14.79
C LYS A 306 10.60 18.63 -13.36
N PRO A 307 10.14 19.89 -13.14
CA PRO A 307 9.89 20.40 -11.79
C PRO A 307 8.67 19.73 -11.16
N VAL A 308 8.66 19.61 -9.85
CA VAL A 308 7.51 19.13 -9.08
C VAL A 308 6.57 20.30 -8.84
N SER A 309 5.40 20.28 -9.48
CA SER A 309 4.39 21.33 -9.38
C SER A 309 2.99 20.75 -9.64
N GLY A 310 2.50 19.97 -8.69
CA GLY A 310 1.21 19.30 -8.81
C GLY A 310 1.09 18.50 -10.11
N THR A 311 -0.01 18.66 -10.81
CA THR A 311 -0.28 17.97 -12.11
C THR A 311 0.28 18.71 -13.33
N ALA A 312 0.98 19.83 -13.15
CA ALA A 312 1.48 20.64 -14.27
C ALA A 312 2.61 19.94 -15.05
N TYR A 313 3.39 19.13 -14.35
CA TYR A 313 4.50 18.38 -14.94
C TYR A 313 4.34 16.90 -14.58
N TYR A 314 4.52 16.04 -15.57
CA TYR A 314 4.34 14.60 -15.45
C TYR A 314 5.16 13.87 -16.52
N TYR A 315 5.35 12.58 -16.33
CA TYR A 315 5.72 11.66 -17.40
C TYR A 315 4.51 10.81 -17.79
N THR A 316 4.38 10.55 -19.09
CA THR A 316 3.33 9.68 -19.61
C THR A 316 3.75 8.22 -19.50
N PHE A 317 2.77 7.33 -19.57
CA PHE A 317 3.04 5.89 -19.67
C PHE A 317 3.99 5.56 -20.84
N ASN A 318 3.86 6.27 -21.97
CA ASN A 318 4.75 6.07 -23.12
C ASN A 318 6.20 6.42 -22.81
N GLU A 319 6.46 7.49 -22.07
CA GLU A 319 7.81 7.87 -21.64
C GLU A 319 8.37 6.84 -20.65
N MET A 320 7.53 6.31 -19.75
CA MET A 320 7.92 5.29 -18.77
C MET A 320 8.43 3.99 -19.40
N LYS A 321 7.96 3.62 -20.60
CA LYS A 321 8.38 2.39 -21.29
C LYS A 321 9.88 2.33 -21.60
N ALA A 322 10.54 3.46 -21.65
CA ALA A 322 11.97 3.56 -21.93
C ALA A 322 12.85 3.61 -20.68
N SER A 323 12.25 3.41 -19.51
CA SER A 323 12.92 3.49 -18.20
C SER A 323 12.51 2.33 -17.28
N ASP A 324 13.25 2.15 -16.21
CA ASP A 324 12.95 1.24 -15.10
C ASP A 324 12.91 1.96 -13.75
N SER A 325 13.01 3.29 -13.77
CA SER A 325 13.24 4.07 -12.54
C SER A 325 12.68 5.47 -12.62
N VAL A 326 12.41 6.03 -11.43
CA VAL A 326 12.18 7.46 -11.25
C VAL A 326 13.22 8.01 -10.29
N TYR A 327 13.89 9.06 -10.75
CA TYR A 327 14.87 9.82 -9.98
C TYR A 327 14.23 11.08 -9.43
N ILE A 328 14.63 11.49 -8.23
CA ILE A 328 14.28 12.78 -7.64
C ILE A 328 15.56 13.57 -7.38
N PHE A 329 15.53 14.83 -7.75
CA PHE A 329 16.53 15.81 -7.39
C PHE A 329 15.98 16.71 -6.29
N PHE A 330 16.78 16.88 -5.23
CA PHE A 330 16.53 17.79 -4.12
C PHE A 330 17.62 18.85 -4.13
N SER A 331 17.28 20.12 -4.30
CA SER A 331 18.24 21.22 -4.23
C SER A 331 18.69 21.47 -2.80
N SER A 332 19.83 22.16 -2.65
CA SER A 332 20.29 22.64 -1.32
C SER A 332 19.22 23.56 -0.68
N ASN A 333 18.47 24.33 -1.48
CA ASN A 333 17.38 25.13 -0.94
C ASN A 333 16.22 24.28 -0.41
N PHE A 334 15.90 23.13 -1.05
CA PHE A 334 14.93 22.18 -0.51
C PHE A 334 15.32 21.74 0.90
N PHE A 335 16.55 21.30 1.09
CA PHE A 335 17.05 20.87 2.40
C PHE A 335 17.10 22.02 3.41
N LYS A 336 17.49 23.22 2.97
CA LYS A 336 17.49 24.43 3.81
C LYS A 336 16.08 24.76 4.32
N GLN A 337 15.07 24.71 3.46
CA GLN A 337 13.68 24.94 3.87
C GLN A 337 13.18 23.84 4.79
N MET A 338 13.57 22.60 4.57
CA MET A 338 13.24 21.48 5.44
C MET A 338 13.77 21.72 6.87
N VAL A 339 15.05 22.08 7.02
CA VAL A 339 15.65 22.42 8.31
C VAL A 339 14.95 23.64 8.94
N ALA A 340 14.68 24.70 8.15
CA ALA A 340 14.01 25.92 8.63
C ALA A 340 12.58 25.68 9.14
N GLN A 341 11.91 24.65 8.64
CA GLN A 341 10.57 24.21 9.08
C GLN A 341 10.63 23.29 10.32
N GLY A 342 11.82 23.02 10.86
CA GLY A 342 11.99 22.05 11.94
C GLY A 342 11.73 20.59 11.51
N ILE A 343 11.72 20.34 10.21
CA ILE A 343 11.53 19.01 9.65
C ILE A 343 12.90 18.34 9.65
N SER A 344 13.22 17.66 10.73
CA SER A 344 14.43 16.88 10.88
C SER A 344 14.07 15.41 11.12
N ASP A 345 15.00 14.53 10.82
CA ASP A 345 14.84 13.10 11.10
C ASP A 345 13.68 12.44 10.33
N ILE A 346 13.63 12.68 9.02
CA ILE A 346 12.56 12.19 8.17
C ILE A 346 13.04 11.04 7.30
N ASN A 347 12.21 9.99 7.26
CA ASN A 347 12.19 9.05 6.16
C ASN A 347 11.46 9.69 4.96
N THR A 348 12.04 9.62 3.76
CA THR A 348 11.43 10.16 2.54
C THR A 348 10.07 9.58 2.20
N GLN A 349 9.70 8.41 2.73
CA GLN A 349 8.37 7.85 2.59
C GLN A 349 7.28 8.78 3.16
N ASP A 350 7.62 9.60 4.17
CA ASP A 350 6.72 10.56 4.77
C ASP A 350 6.72 11.93 4.07
N LEU A 351 7.75 12.22 3.26
CA LEU A 351 7.92 13.51 2.61
C LEU A 351 7.12 13.66 1.34
N PHE A 352 7.08 12.63 0.53
CA PHE A 352 6.40 12.65 -0.76
C PHE A 352 5.96 11.26 -1.19
N ASN A 353 4.97 11.23 -2.07
CA ASN A 353 4.50 10.05 -2.75
C ASN A 353 4.52 10.24 -4.26
N PHE A 354 4.39 9.16 -4.97
CA PHE A 354 4.18 9.16 -6.42
C PHE A 354 2.72 8.84 -6.73
N ARG A 355 2.19 9.53 -7.73
CA ARG A 355 0.84 9.32 -8.23
C ARG A 355 0.88 8.79 -9.65
N PHE A 356 0.14 7.72 -9.86
CA PHE A 356 -0.10 7.12 -11.16
C PHE A 356 -1.59 7.27 -11.47
N GLN A 357 -1.92 8.13 -12.43
CA GLN A 357 -3.29 8.56 -12.67
C GLN A 357 -3.68 8.43 -14.14
N ASN A 358 -4.89 7.91 -14.39
CA ASN A 358 -5.51 7.99 -15.70
C ASN A 358 -6.33 9.29 -15.79
N THR A 359 -5.85 10.24 -16.60
CA THR A 359 -6.48 11.56 -16.74
C THR A 359 -7.76 11.56 -17.57
N THR A 360 -8.07 10.46 -18.28
CA THR A 360 -9.37 10.29 -18.95
C THR A 360 -10.47 9.84 -18.00
N SER A 361 -10.11 9.44 -16.79
CA SER A 361 -11.05 9.02 -15.73
C SER A 361 -10.59 9.59 -14.39
N PRO A 362 -10.49 10.91 -14.23
CA PRO A 362 -9.95 11.52 -13.02
C PRO A 362 -10.74 11.18 -11.77
N GLU A 363 -12.03 10.92 -11.91
CA GLU A 363 -12.93 10.52 -10.84
C GLU A 363 -12.63 9.12 -10.29
N SER A 364 -11.93 8.28 -11.01
CA SER A 364 -11.46 6.99 -10.48
C SER A 364 -10.27 7.14 -9.52
N GLY A 365 -9.68 8.35 -9.43
CA GLY A 365 -8.58 8.63 -8.53
C GLY A 365 -7.22 8.29 -9.12
N TRP A 366 -6.25 8.10 -8.25
CA TRP A 366 -4.89 7.71 -8.61
C TRP A 366 -4.39 6.59 -7.70
N TYR A 367 -3.47 5.83 -8.23
CA TYR A 367 -2.66 4.93 -7.43
C TYR A 367 -1.53 5.73 -6.79
N GLU A 368 -1.42 5.68 -5.47
CA GLU A 368 -0.41 6.37 -4.69
C GLU A 368 0.56 5.34 -4.13
N PHE A 369 1.85 5.58 -4.31
CA PHE A 369 2.88 4.65 -3.86
C PHE A 369 4.08 5.42 -3.29
N SER A 370 4.69 4.81 -2.29
CA SER A 370 5.89 5.29 -1.65
C SER A 370 7.15 5.01 -2.48
N THR A 371 8.28 5.41 -1.97
CA THR A 371 9.56 5.19 -2.63
C THR A 371 10.03 3.74 -2.47
N SER A 372 10.71 3.21 -3.50
CA SER A 372 11.38 1.91 -3.46
C SER A 372 12.63 1.93 -2.57
N ASN A 373 13.28 3.09 -2.53
CA ASN A 373 14.50 3.35 -1.77
C ASN A 373 14.20 4.42 -0.72
N SER A 374 14.73 4.28 0.47
CA SER A 374 14.53 5.21 1.57
C SER A 374 15.75 6.11 1.77
N LEU A 375 15.48 7.40 2.04
CA LEU A 375 16.50 8.32 2.53
C LEU A 375 16.18 8.67 3.98
N ILE A 376 17.15 8.59 4.85
CA ILE A 376 17.11 9.19 6.18
C ILE A 376 17.83 10.53 6.10
N ILE A 377 17.08 11.62 6.30
CA ILE A 377 17.63 12.97 6.21
C ILE A 377 17.77 13.53 7.62
N LYS A 378 18.99 13.87 7.99
CA LYS A 378 19.37 14.35 9.33
C LYS A 378 20.03 15.72 9.26
N PRO A 379 19.80 16.63 10.19
CA PRO A 379 20.68 17.79 10.35
C PRO A 379 22.07 17.32 10.75
N ARG A 380 23.11 18.02 10.27
CA ARG A 380 24.49 17.72 10.66
C ARG A 380 24.75 18.14 12.11
N ASP A 381 24.09 19.19 12.55
CA ASP A 381 24.25 19.69 13.91
C ASP A 381 23.31 18.95 14.87
N PHE A 382 23.88 18.29 15.88
CA PHE A 382 23.18 17.62 16.97
C PHE A 382 22.14 16.60 16.51
N SER A 383 22.59 15.61 15.74
CA SER A 383 21.76 14.51 15.28
C SER A 383 22.33 13.16 15.65
N ILE A 384 21.43 12.18 15.72
CA ILE A 384 21.77 10.77 15.85
C ILE A 384 20.96 9.95 14.86
N SER A 385 21.57 8.91 14.32
CA SER A 385 20.90 7.92 13.49
C SER A 385 21.35 6.51 13.84
N ILE A 386 20.53 5.54 13.47
CA ILE A 386 20.88 4.12 13.45
C ILE A 386 20.40 3.52 12.13
N ILE A 387 21.30 2.81 11.47
CA ILE A 387 21.00 2.09 10.23
C ILE A 387 21.54 0.66 10.30
N SER A 388 20.94 -0.25 9.55
CA SER A 388 21.53 -1.58 9.35
C SER A 388 22.88 -1.47 8.63
N ASP A 389 23.85 -2.30 9.01
CA ASP A 389 25.15 -2.40 8.33
C ASP A 389 25.02 -3.01 6.93
N GLU A 390 23.86 -3.56 6.58
CA GLU A 390 23.48 -3.99 5.24
C GLU A 390 22.86 -2.87 4.39
N TYR A 391 22.70 -1.67 4.96
CA TYR A 391 22.04 -0.53 4.30
C TYR A 391 20.62 -0.84 3.79
N THR A 392 19.88 -1.61 4.57
CA THR A 392 18.47 -1.93 4.33
C THR A 392 17.57 -1.37 5.44
N SER A 393 16.39 -0.89 5.09
CA SER A 393 15.41 -0.38 6.04
C SER A 393 14.72 -1.49 6.86
N SER A 394 14.80 -2.75 6.41
CA SER A 394 14.11 -3.88 7.04
C SER A 394 14.99 -5.13 6.97
N PRO A 395 16.07 -5.21 7.78
CA PRO A 395 16.89 -6.41 7.84
C PRO A 395 16.06 -7.58 8.39
N THR A 396 16.13 -8.72 7.74
CA THR A 396 15.41 -9.95 8.13
C THR A 396 16.38 -11.09 8.34
N ARG A 397 16.06 -11.99 9.28
CA ARG A 397 16.82 -13.23 9.54
C ARG A 397 15.85 -14.38 9.77
N GLU A 398 16.28 -15.54 9.34
CA GLU A 398 15.57 -16.79 9.57
C GLU A 398 16.54 -17.82 10.16
N GLY A 399 16.03 -18.74 10.97
CA GLY A 399 16.82 -19.79 11.57
C GLY A 399 15.96 -20.83 12.28
N ASN A 400 16.58 -21.95 12.63
CA ASN A 400 15.93 -23.00 13.41
C ASN A 400 16.19 -22.81 14.91
N VAL A 401 15.31 -23.33 15.73
CA VAL A 401 15.44 -23.31 17.20
C VAL A 401 15.89 -24.68 17.69
N GLY A 402 16.99 -24.73 18.47
CA GLY A 402 17.48 -25.98 19.00
C GLY A 402 18.93 -25.93 19.48
N ALA A 403 19.38 -27.02 20.08
CA ALA A 403 20.76 -27.11 20.57
C ALA A 403 21.75 -27.00 19.41
N GLY A 404 22.69 -26.08 19.52
CA GLY A 404 23.72 -25.86 18.51
C GLY A 404 23.33 -24.94 17.35
N GLU A 405 22.09 -24.45 17.32
CA GLU A 405 21.66 -23.49 16.29
C GLU A 405 22.32 -22.12 16.51
N PRO A 406 22.77 -21.44 15.45
CA PRO A 406 23.40 -20.14 15.54
C PRO A 406 22.38 -19.07 15.92
N ALA A 407 22.85 -18.00 16.56
CA ALA A 407 22.01 -16.84 16.83
C ALA A 407 21.61 -16.11 15.54
N LEU A 408 20.45 -15.46 15.54
CA LEU A 408 20.10 -14.49 14.52
C LEU A 408 20.77 -13.16 14.87
N ASP A 409 21.76 -12.80 14.09
CA ASP A 409 22.57 -11.60 14.32
C ASP A 409 22.20 -10.48 13.34
N PHE A 410 21.99 -9.28 13.86
CA PHE A 410 21.73 -8.05 13.12
C PHE A 410 22.78 -7.01 13.48
N GLY A 411 23.55 -6.54 12.51
CA GLY A 411 24.51 -5.48 12.67
C GLY A 411 23.91 -4.10 12.41
N TYR A 412 24.30 -3.11 13.21
CA TYR A 412 23.85 -1.74 13.04
C TYR A 412 25.02 -0.77 13.19
N ILE A 413 24.93 0.34 12.47
CA ILE A 413 25.82 1.49 12.56
C ILE A 413 25.06 2.61 13.26
N VAL A 414 25.60 3.11 14.37
CA VAL A 414 25.08 4.29 15.07
C VAL A 414 26.00 5.46 14.75
N THR A 415 25.43 6.56 14.27
CA THR A 415 26.14 7.79 13.91
C THR A 415 25.60 8.94 14.72
N THR A 416 26.46 9.68 15.43
CA THR A 416 26.14 10.99 15.99
C THR A 416 26.89 12.07 15.24
N SER A 417 26.27 13.23 15.04
CA SER A 417 26.90 14.39 14.41
C SER A 417 26.57 15.65 15.20
N GLY A 418 27.53 16.49 15.45
CA GLY A 418 27.35 17.73 16.18
C GLY A 418 28.61 18.58 16.24
N LYS A 419 28.53 19.79 16.80
CA LYS A 419 29.73 20.66 17.05
C LYS A 419 30.70 20.03 18.04
N THR A 420 30.18 19.17 18.91
CA THR A 420 30.98 18.36 19.87
C THR A 420 30.45 16.93 19.88
N ALA A 421 31.16 16.01 20.49
CA ALA A 421 30.68 14.68 20.79
C ALA A 421 29.44 14.76 21.71
N ALA A 422 28.54 13.80 21.59
CA ALA A 422 27.41 13.68 22.51
C ALA A 422 27.86 13.35 23.93
N ASP A 423 27.26 13.97 24.95
CA ASP A 423 27.55 13.70 26.37
C ASP A 423 26.95 12.38 26.84
N GLU A 424 25.87 11.94 26.21
CA GLU A 424 25.17 10.70 26.52
C GLU A 424 24.55 10.11 25.26
N VAL A 425 24.71 8.80 25.07
CA VAL A 425 24.07 8.05 23.98
C VAL A 425 23.42 6.79 24.54
N LEU A 426 22.14 6.64 24.25
CA LEU A 426 21.31 5.55 24.74
C LEU A 426 20.75 4.75 23.55
N ILE A 427 20.52 3.44 23.79
CA ILE A 427 19.94 2.51 22.83
C ILE A 427 18.87 1.65 23.49
N LYS A 428 17.77 1.36 22.79
CA LYS A 428 16.74 0.42 23.25
C LYS A 428 16.20 -0.42 22.10
N VAL A 429 15.56 -1.53 22.45
CA VAL A 429 14.83 -2.40 21.53
C VAL A 429 13.36 -2.41 21.91
N ASP A 430 12.50 -2.05 20.95
CA ASP A 430 11.05 -2.08 21.09
C ASP A 430 10.46 -3.22 20.25
N GLY A 431 9.54 -3.99 20.83
CA GLY A 431 8.87 -5.07 20.13
C GLY A 431 7.91 -5.84 21.04
N PRO A 432 7.27 -6.88 20.52
CA PRO A 432 6.50 -7.78 21.37
C PRO A 432 7.39 -8.38 22.47
N ALA A 433 7.02 -8.19 23.72
CA ALA A 433 7.81 -8.59 24.88
C ALA A 433 7.00 -9.40 25.89
N GLN A 434 7.69 -10.30 26.61
CA GLN A 434 7.13 -11.06 27.71
C GLN A 434 8.12 -11.13 28.86
N SER A 435 7.65 -10.80 30.06
CA SER A 435 8.45 -11.00 31.29
C SER A 435 8.19 -12.39 31.88
N ILE A 436 9.27 -13.15 32.13
CA ILE A 436 9.23 -14.46 32.76
C ILE A 436 10.29 -14.47 33.87
N ALA A 437 9.87 -14.74 35.10
CA ALA A 437 10.74 -14.76 36.27
C ALA A 437 11.62 -13.51 36.45
N GLY A 438 11.09 -12.33 36.06
CA GLY A 438 11.78 -11.05 36.22
C GLY A 438 12.77 -10.71 35.09
N ARG A 439 12.91 -11.55 34.07
CA ARG A 439 13.67 -11.28 32.84
C ARG A 439 12.73 -11.05 31.67
N SER A 440 13.05 -10.09 30.82
CA SER A 440 12.29 -9.79 29.59
C SER A 440 12.81 -10.60 28.41
N TYR A 441 11.88 -11.06 27.58
CA TYR A 441 12.12 -11.82 26.36
C TYR A 441 11.36 -11.20 25.19
N CYS A 442 11.94 -11.26 24.00
CA CYS A 442 11.20 -10.94 22.77
C CYS A 442 10.21 -12.07 22.48
N LEU A 443 8.98 -11.72 22.17
CA LEU A 443 7.89 -12.68 21.97
C LEU A 443 7.63 -12.89 20.48
N PHE A 444 7.84 -14.11 20.01
CA PHE A 444 7.54 -14.53 18.65
C PHE A 444 6.21 -15.27 18.61
N SER A 445 5.40 -15.01 17.59
CA SER A 445 4.07 -15.60 17.46
C SER A 445 3.92 -16.34 16.13
N SER A 446 3.17 -17.45 16.14
CA SER A 446 2.70 -18.09 14.92
C SER A 446 1.69 -17.19 14.19
N ALA A 447 1.50 -17.39 12.88
CA ALA A 447 0.58 -16.60 12.07
C ALA A 447 -0.86 -16.63 12.56
N ASP A 448 -1.30 -17.74 13.18
CA ASP A 448 -2.62 -17.91 13.81
C ASP A 448 -2.67 -17.43 15.26
N GLY A 449 -1.54 -16.96 15.83
CA GLY A 449 -1.43 -16.47 17.20
C GLY A 449 -1.52 -17.55 18.30
N THR A 450 -1.57 -18.82 17.94
CA THR A 450 -1.71 -19.93 18.91
C THR A 450 -0.41 -20.23 19.64
N ALA A 451 0.72 -20.22 18.96
CA ALA A 451 2.03 -20.38 19.55
C ALA A 451 2.65 -19.00 19.84
N LYS A 452 3.06 -18.79 21.10
CA LYS A 452 3.81 -17.62 21.55
C LYS A 452 5.07 -18.08 22.25
N VAL A 453 6.22 -17.83 21.65
CA VAL A 453 7.52 -18.37 22.07
C VAL A 453 8.42 -17.24 22.53
N PRO A 454 8.98 -17.30 23.75
CA PRO A 454 9.90 -16.31 24.27
C PRO A 454 11.32 -16.56 23.75
N PHE A 455 11.99 -15.54 23.26
CA PHE A 455 13.39 -15.58 22.85
C PHE A 455 14.21 -14.59 23.66
N PRO A 456 15.34 -15.02 24.25
CA PRO A 456 16.28 -14.07 24.81
C PRO A 456 16.89 -13.25 23.68
N ALA A 457 17.11 -11.98 23.91
CA ALA A 457 17.80 -11.13 22.97
C ALA A 457 18.86 -10.30 23.68
N GLN A 458 19.90 -9.91 22.95
CA GLN A 458 21.06 -9.22 23.47
C GLN A 458 21.47 -8.09 22.55
N LEU A 459 21.83 -6.94 23.15
CA LEU A 459 22.60 -5.88 22.48
C LEU A 459 24.04 -5.97 22.91
N SER A 460 24.96 -5.96 21.96
CA SER A 460 26.40 -5.95 22.27
C SER A 460 27.12 -4.86 21.46
N LEU A 461 28.12 -4.28 22.07
CA LEU A 461 28.98 -3.25 21.47
C LEU A 461 30.41 -3.39 21.99
N THR A 462 31.38 -2.88 21.24
CA THR A 462 32.76 -2.76 21.70
C THR A 462 32.93 -1.41 22.38
N THR A 463 33.49 -1.41 23.57
CA THR A 463 33.80 -0.18 24.31
C THR A 463 35.13 0.42 23.88
N GLN A 464 35.42 1.66 24.29
CA GLN A 464 36.71 2.33 24.04
C GLN A 464 37.92 1.55 24.59
N SER A 465 37.73 0.74 25.63
CA SER A 465 38.77 -0.15 26.17
C SER A 465 39.01 -1.41 25.32
N GLY A 466 38.22 -1.64 24.27
CA GLY A 466 38.26 -2.84 23.45
C GLY A 466 37.47 -4.03 24.05
N ALA A 467 36.86 -3.87 25.20
CA ALA A 467 36.01 -4.91 25.80
C ALA A 467 34.61 -4.97 25.13
N VAL A 468 34.04 -6.15 25.04
CA VAL A 468 32.64 -6.31 24.62
C VAL A 468 31.73 -6.09 25.80
N LYS A 469 30.77 -5.15 25.64
CA LYS A 469 29.71 -4.87 26.59
C LYS A 469 28.41 -5.44 26.04
N THR A 470 27.70 -6.19 26.87
CA THR A 470 26.45 -6.86 26.45
C THR A 470 25.33 -6.49 27.41
N TYR A 471 24.15 -6.23 26.85
CA TYR A 471 22.92 -5.96 27.58
C TYR A 471 21.87 -7.01 27.22
N ASP A 472 21.08 -7.44 28.19
CA ASP A 472 19.83 -8.15 27.93
C ASP A 472 18.84 -7.16 27.29
N ALA A 473 18.34 -7.50 26.11
CA ALA A 473 17.46 -6.65 25.30
C ALA A 473 16.17 -7.40 24.96
N GLY A 474 15.32 -7.57 25.96
CA GLY A 474 14.09 -8.37 25.85
C GLY A 474 12.93 -7.69 25.12
N CYS A 475 13.19 -6.81 24.15
CA CYS A 475 12.18 -6.04 23.39
C CYS A 475 11.26 -5.18 24.29
N ASP A 476 11.71 -4.84 25.51
CA ASP A 476 10.93 -4.23 26.60
C ASP A 476 11.07 -2.71 26.70
N SER A 477 11.59 -2.07 25.67
CA SER A 477 11.76 -0.60 25.57
C SER A 477 12.73 0.01 26.58
N ARG A 478 13.55 -0.79 27.25
CA ARG A 478 14.50 -0.31 28.25
C ARG A 478 15.72 0.32 27.59
N TRP A 479 16.03 1.54 27.99
CA TRP A 479 17.22 2.24 27.57
C TRP A 479 18.49 1.64 28.18
N ASN A 480 19.53 1.46 27.37
CA ASN A 480 20.84 1.00 27.74
C ASN A 480 21.88 2.03 27.31
N ASP A 481 22.86 2.29 28.19
CA ASP A 481 23.91 3.29 27.95
C ASP A 481 25.00 2.73 27.03
N MET A 482 25.23 3.41 25.91
CA MET A 482 26.28 3.12 24.95
C MET A 482 27.30 4.28 24.76
N THR A 483 27.30 5.24 25.67
CA THR A 483 28.18 6.42 25.61
C THR A 483 29.65 6.02 25.55
N ASP A 484 30.04 4.96 26.24
CA ASP A 484 31.42 4.40 26.29
C ASP A 484 31.78 3.49 25.10
N ALA A 485 30.93 3.42 24.06
CA ALA A 485 31.24 2.65 22.86
C ALA A 485 32.52 3.16 22.16
N LEU A 486 33.13 2.29 21.39
CA LEU A 486 34.29 2.64 20.56
C LEU A 486 33.82 3.49 19.37
N TRP A 487 33.91 4.81 19.54
CA TRP A 487 33.51 5.76 18.53
C TRP A 487 34.69 6.08 17.58
N LEU A 488 34.45 5.94 16.27
CA LEU A 488 35.31 6.43 15.22
C LEU A 488 34.92 7.88 14.91
N THR A 489 35.80 8.83 15.20
CA THR A 489 35.55 10.26 15.04
C THR A 489 36.11 10.78 13.72
N THR A 490 35.26 11.45 12.93
CA THR A 490 35.65 12.18 11.72
C THR A 490 35.27 13.64 11.87
N PRO A 491 36.25 14.59 11.83
CA PRO A 491 35.96 16.01 11.85
C PRO A 491 35.29 16.45 10.54
N TRP A 492 34.42 17.45 10.61
CA TRP A 492 33.87 18.12 9.44
C TRP A 492 33.96 19.64 9.57
N THR A 493 34.00 20.31 8.42
CA THR A 493 33.91 21.76 8.30
C THR A 493 32.93 22.06 7.17
N ASP A 494 31.98 22.95 7.40
CA ASP A 494 31.04 23.35 6.36
C ASP A 494 31.49 24.59 5.58
N ALA A 495 30.68 24.99 4.58
CA ALA A 495 30.99 26.14 3.72
C ALA A 495 30.96 27.49 4.47
N SER A 496 30.23 27.58 5.59
CA SER A 496 30.20 28.78 6.46
C SER A 496 31.40 28.86 7.41
N GLY A 497 32.20 27.80 7.48
CA GLY A 497 33.35 27.70 8.37
C GLY A 497 33.01 27.11 9.74
N ASP A 498 31.80 26.67 9.97
CA ASP A 498 31.45 25.91 11.17
C ASP A 498 32.15 24.55 11.17
N VAL A 499 32.60 24.15 12.34
CA VAL A 499 33.32 22.89 12.54
C VAL A 499 32.57 21.98 13.50
N GLY A 500 32.76 20.70 13.35
CA GLY A 500 32.19 19.71 14.23
C GLY A 500 32.79 18.32 14.03
N VAL A 501 32.15 17.34 14.63
CA VAL A 501 32.56 15.94 14.59
C VAL A 501 31.39 15.02 14.24
N MET A 502 31.68 13.99 13.49
CA MET A 502 30.80 12.85 13.25
C MET A 502 31.44 11.63 13.92
N ASN A 503 30.72 10.99 14.78
CA ASN A 503 31.19 9.82 15.51
C ASN A 503 30.33 8.60 15.09
N LYS A 504 30.98 7.49 14.74
CA LYS A 504 30.36 6.24 14.35
C LYS A 504 30.80 5.10 15.24
N THR A 505 29.86 4.22 15.56
CA THR A 505 30.12 2.95 16.22
C THR A 505 29.21 1.86 15.68
N THR A 506 29.56 0.61 15.96
CA THR A 506 28.75 -0.55 15.58
C THR A 506 28.11 -1.19 16.80
N VAL A 507 26.88 -1.64 16.63
CA VAL A 507 26.11 -2.39 17.62
C VAL A 507 25.58 -3.65 16.97
N LYS A 508 25.57 -4.74 17.72
CA LYS A 508 24.98 -5.99 17.29
C LYS A 508 23.77 -6.33 18.17
N PHE A 509 22.64 -6.60 17.52
CA PHE A 509 21.47 -7.21 18.15
C PHE A 509 21.46 -8.68 17.80
N SER A 510 21.38 -9.55 18.81
CA SER A 510 21.47 -11.01 18.66
C SER A 510 20.29 -11.68 19.33
N ILE A 511 19.70 -12.67 18.67
CA ILE A 511 18.66 -13.53 19.21
C ILE A 511 19.20 -14.95 19.26
N PRO A 512 19.67 -15.43 20.43
CA PRO A 512 20.12 -16.80 20.60
C PRO A 512 19.01 -17.81 20.29
N MET A 513 19.26 -18.73 19.36
CA MET A 513 18.29 -19.73 18.90
C MET A 513 18.44 -21.07 19.63
N ASN A 514 19.44 -21.20 20.49
CA ASN A 514 19.77 -22.42 21.24
C ASN A 514 19.40 -22.35 22.73
N ASP A 515 18.64 -21.33 23.16
CA ASP A 515 18.21 -21.22 24.56
C ASP A 515 17.04 -22.17 24.85
N ALA A 516 17.11 -22.84 25.98
CA ALA A 516 16.11 -23.84 26.40
C ALA A 516 14.69 -23.25 26.55
N ILE A 517 14.57 -21.97 26.89
CA ILE A 517 13.26 -21.31 27.04
C ILE A 517 12.53 -21.22 25.69
N SER A 518 13.25 -21.08 24.61
CA SER A 518 12.68 -20.96 23.26
C SER A 518 12.19 -22.31 22.69
N LEU A 519 12.43 -23.41 23.38
CA LEU A 519 11.87 -24.72 23.03
C LEU A 519 10.41 -24.87 23.45
N ARG A 520 9.88 -23.94 24.24
CA ARG A 520 8.52 -23.95 24.76
C ARG A 520 7.81 -22.63 24.55
N THR A 521 6.49 -22.71 24.52
CA THR A 521 5.63 -21.51 24.52
C THR A 521 5.63 -20.88 25.92
N ILE A 522 5.06 -19.68 26.04
CA ILE A 522 4.83 -19.01 27.35
C ILE A 522 3.93 -19.82 28.31
N ASN A 523 3.21 -20.80 27.79
CA ASN A 523 2.35 -21.72 28.55
C ASN A 523 3.06 -23.02 28.91
N ASP A 524 4.37 -23.11 28.68
CA ASP A 524 5.21 -24.32 28.91
C ASP A 524 4.82 -25.53 28.03
N GLU A 525 4.28 -25.27 26.84
CA GLU A 525 3.90 -26.27 25.84
C GLU A 525 4.97 -26.40 24.76
N GLY A 526 5.14 -27.59 24.19
CA GLY A 526 5.95 -27.79 22.97
C GLY A 526 5.26 -27.17 21.79
N TRP A 527 6.03 -26.66 20.81
CA TRP A 527 5.49 -26.05 19.61
C TRP A 527 6.18 -26.57 18.35
N PHE A 528 5.49 -26.44 17.21
CA PHE A 528 5.98 -26.77 15.87
C PHE A 528 5.51 -25.72 14.88
N GLY A 529 6.25 -25.57 13.77
CA GLY A 529 5.94 -24.63 12.71
C GLY A 529 6.77 -23.37 12.82
N GLU A 530 6.28 -22.29 12.22
CA GLU A 530 6.97 -21.01 12.13
C GLU A 530 6.42 -20.02 13.15
N VAL A 531 7.31 -19.27 13.77
CA VAL A 531 6.98 -18.10 14.60
C VAL A 531 7.80 -16.91 14.13
N SER A 532 7.22 -15.74 14.18
CA SER A 532 7.86 -14.50 13.75
C SER A 532 7.61 -13.36 14.72
N ALA A 533 8.49 -12.39 14.71
CA ALA A 533 8.32 -11.11 15.38
C ALA A 533 8.95 -9.99 14.54
N SER A 534 8.45 -8.79 14.71
CA SER A 534 9.09 -7.56 14.22
C SER A 534 9.28 -6.60 15.38
N GLY A 535 10.31 -5.77 15.30
CA GLY A 535 10.61 -4.78 16.31
C GLY A 535 11.46 -3.65 15.74
N GLU A 536 11.71 -2.66 16.57
CA GLU A 536 12.48 -1.48 16.21
C GLU A 536 13.62 -1.26 17.20
N ILE A 537 14.74 -0.74 16.72
CA ILE A 537 15.85 -0.28 17.57
C ILE A 537 15.91 1.23 17.52
N HIS A 538 15.86 1.85 18.69
CA HIS A 538 15.88 3.29 18.83
C HIS A 538 17.18 3.74 19.51
N VAL A 539 17.68 4.89 19.09
CA VAL A 539 18.84 5.55 19.70
C VAL A 539 18.48 6.98 20.09
N GLN A 540 19.10 7.46 21.15
CA GLN A 540 18.95 8.83 21.63
C GLN A 540 20.31 9.38 22.03
N ALA A 541 20.59 10.63 21.67
CA ALA A 541 21.80 11.34 22.09
C ALA A 541 21.43 12.65 22.78
N THR A 542 22.25 13.02 23.77
CA THR A 542 22.10 14.27 24.51
C THR A 542 23.39 15.06 24.42
N TRP A 543 23.29 16.34 24.09
CA TRP A 543 24.36 17.32 24.16
C TRP A 543 24.02 18.35 25.24
N ARG A 544 24.96 18.65 26.12
CA ARG A 544 24.78 19.59 27.23
C ARG A 544 25.73 20.79 27.04
N ASN A 545 25.33 21.96 27.56
CA ASN A 545 26.15 23.19 27.54
C ASN A 545 26.57 23.63 26.12
N ILE A 546 25.69 23.54 25.18
CA ILE A 546 25.91 24.02 23.82
C ILE A 546 25.57 25.51 23.81
N ASN A 547 26.61 26.37 23.73
CA ASN A 547 26.48 27.81 23.57
C ASN A 547 26.76 28.21 22.13
#